data_d0d14038bbc3bbcc0cb765d03f028f38
#
_entry.id   d0d14038bbc3bbcc0cb765d03f028f38
#
_cell.length_a   1.000
_cell.length_b   1.000
_cell.length_c   1.000
_cell.angle_alpha   90.00
_cell.angle_beta   90.00
_cell.angle_gamma   90.00
#
_symmetry.space_group_name_H-M   'P 1'
#
loop_
_entity.id
_entity.type
_entity.pdbx_description
1 polymer ?
#
loop_
_entity_poly.entity_id
_entity_poly.type
_entity_poly.pdbx_seq_one_letter_code
_entity_poly.pdbx_strand_id
1 'polypeptide(L)'
;MLRLTWTVVSLVVSLASFSFQDANAYAPLNGVSVKSVRTGESVDLGKFLSQDSSSDRSMLVLATYAADFNAIEYVQRLKYYLPLLESKGINHIGLVLNCEDDAAKMLTEMVDLTTDEKDESSSVKLLTDPLGAAGKKFGVGRGWLPENEDVSPFLKLFGMLWGLGAWATLPAVIGGYIGNPFTEQRWIEDALAVGQMKNRWPNTALELDEELGIVKVNKFKELPYVGGWKRRPLELATLRLQNMLDISIKNWQSLAPNEEALDAGVLTQLGGCVIVDKKSGDTIFEWKDPGICAVANFEEILEKI
;
A
#
# COMPACT_ATOMS: atom_id res chain seq x y z
N MET A 1 -76.91 35.84 12.88
CA MET A 1 -75.75 35.85 13.75
C MET A 1 -74.90 34.66 13.39
N LEU A 2 -73.90 34.88 12.56
CA LEU A 2 -72.89 33.79 12.19
C LEU A 2 -71.73 33.91 13.14
N ARG A 3 -71.41 32.81 13.85
CA ARG A 3 -70.14 32.66 14.61
C ARG A 3 -69.11 32.02 13.72
N LEU A 4 -68.05 32.76 13.39
CA LEU A 4 -66.87 32.27 12.76
C LEU A 4 -65.98 31.56 13.83
N THR A 5 -65.77 30.29 13.69
CA THR A 5 -64.74 29.52 14.47
C THR A 5 -63.44 29.51 13.70
N TRP A 6 -62.42 30.13 14.29
CA TRP A 6 -61.05 30.07 13.79
C TRP A 6 -60.41 28.74 14.19
N THR A 7 -60.09 27.89 13.21
CA THR A 7 -59.31 26.69 13.41
C THR A 7 -57.83 27.03 13.19
N VAL A 8 -57.04 27.02 14.26
CA VAL A 8 -55.59 27.20 14.20
C VAL A 8 -55.00 25.88 13.75
N VAL A 9 -54.48 25.85 12.53
CA VAL A 9 -53.69 24.71 12.03
C VAL A 9 -52.24 24.92 12.49
N SER A 10 -51.82 24.16 13.52
CA SER A 10 -50.43 24.10 13.95
C SER A 10 -49.64 23.26 12.94
N LEU A 11 -48.85 23.95 12.13
CA LEU A 11 -47.86 23.31 11.25
C LEU A 11 -46.65 22.86 12.09
N VAL A 12 -46.60 21.59 12.44
CA VAL A 12 -45.39 20.98 13.03
C VAL A 12 -44.38 20.82 11.93
N VAL A 13 -43.42 21.75 11.86
CA VAL A 13 -42.25 21.61 11.02
C VAL A 13 -41.31 20.59 11.71
N SER A 14 -41.36 19.37 11.26
CA SER A 14 -40.38 18.35 11.61
C SER A 14 -39.02 18.76 10.99
N LEU A 15 -38.15 19.35 11.81
CA LEU A 15 -36.75 19.54 11.48
C LEU A 15 -36.12 18.15 11.40
N ALA A 16 -36.16 17.54 10.22
CA ALA A 16 -35.26 16.44 9.90
C ALA A 16 -33.84 16.99 10.04
N SER A 17 -33.15 16.51 11.04
CA SER A 17 -31.70 16.73 11.21
C SER A 17 -31.02 16.11 9.98
N PHE A 18 -30.85 16.92 8.94
CA PHE A 18 -29.87 16.60 7.90
C PHE A 18 -28.52 16.63 8.62
N SER A 19 -28.00 15.47 8.95
CA SER A 19 -26.57 15.33 9.21
C SER A 19 -25.89 15.85 7.94
N PHE A 20 -25.20 16.98 8.05
CA PHE A 20 -24.24 17.40 7.06
C PHE A 20 -23.22 16.25 7.00
N GLN A 21 -23.37 15.34 6.03
CA GLN A 21 -22.25 14.51 5.61
C GLN A 21 -21.19 15.50 5.15
N ASP A 22 -20.02 15.42 5.78
CA ASP A 22 -18.87 16.20 5.37
C ASP A 22 -18.71 16.04 3.86
N ALA A 23 -19.04 17.08 3.10
CA ALA A 23 -19.12 17.06 1.64
C ALA A 23 -17.76 16.81 0.97
N ASN A 24 -16.69 16.72 1.77
CA ASN A 24 -15.29 16.59 1.34
C ASN A 24 -14.67 15.23 1.66
N ALA A 25 -15.37 14.27 2.27
CA ALA A 25 -14.77 12.96 2.56
C ALA A 25 -14.73 12.10 1.29
N TYR A 26 -13.62 11.40 1.05
CA TYR A 26 -13.52 10.40 -0.04
C TYR A 26 -14.58 9.30 0.17
N ALA A 27 -15.64 9.35 -0.63
CA ALA A 27 -16.86 8.59 -0.40
C ALA A 27 -16.67 7.07 -0.24
N PRO A 28 -15.80 6.39 -1.02
CA PRO A 28 -15.60 4.95 -0.88
C PRO A 28 -15.08 4.52 0.49
N LEU A 29 -14.33 5.37 1.20
CA LEU A 29 -13.72 5.05 2.50
C LEU A 29 -14.33 5.85 3.67
N ASN A 30 -15.41 6.57 3.44
CA ASN A 30 -16.10 7.31 4.50
C ASN A 30 -16.65 6.35 5.57
N GLY A 31 -16.35 6.64 6.83
CA GLY A 31 -16.73 5.80 7.97
C GLY A 31 -15.92 4.51 8.13
N VAL A 32 -14.87 4.31 7.31
CA VAL A 32 -13.93 3.20 7.48
C VAL A 32 -12.83 3.63 8.45
N SER A 33 -12.76 2.94 9.57
CA SER A 33 -11.79 3.24 10.62
C SER A 33 -10.70 2.20 10.68
N VAL A 34 -9.46 2.67 10.80
CA VAL A 34 -8.25 1.88 11.02
C VAL A 34 -7.51 2.39 12.25
N LYS A 35 -6.52 1.68 12.75
CA LYS A 35 -5.77 2.07 13.95
C LYS A 35 -4.46 2.77 13.56
N SER A 36 -4.17 3.89 14.20
CA SER A 36 -2.85 4.52 14.15
C SER A 36 -1.86 3.75 15.01
N VAL A 37 -0.73 3.32 14.43
CA VAL A 37 0.31 2.59 15.16
C VAL A 37 0.97 3.50 16.21
N ARG A 38 1.15 4.77 15.90
CA ARG A 38 1.78 5.75 16.79
C ARG A 38 0.93 6.08 18.02
N THR A 39 -0.36 6.41 17.81
CA THR A 39 -1.22 6.90 18.90
C THR A 39 -2.14 5.83 19.48
N GLY A 40 -2.34 4.72 18.79
CA GLY A 40 -3.35 3.71 19.12
C GLY A 40 -4.79 4.13 18.85
N GLU A 41 -5.00 5.34 18.33
CA GLU A 41 -6.33 5.90 18.08
C GLU A 41 -6.93 5.40 16.76
N SER A 42 -8.26 5.47 16.70
CA SER A 42 -9.01 5.17 15.48
C SER A 42 -8.95 6.33 14.50
N VAL A 43 -8.60 6.06 13.25
CA VAL A 43 -8.50 7.02 12.14
C VAL A 43 -9.55 6.68 11.08
N ASP A 44 -10.48 7.59 10.80
CA ASP A 44 -11.42 7.50 9.68
C ASP A 44 -10.70 7.81 8.36
N LEU A 45 -10.64 6.85 7.44
CA LEU A 45 -9.88 6.98 6.21
C LEU A 45 -10.47 7.99 5.21
N GLY A 46 -11.78 8.16 5.19
CA GLY A 46 -12.42 9.17 4.36
C GLY A 46 -12.04 10.57 4.81
N LYS A 47 -12.01 10.81 6.13
CA LYS A 47 -11.55 12.08 6.72
C LYS A 47 -10.05 12.25 6.56
N PHE A 48 -9.27 11.21 6.74
CA PHE A 48 -7.81 11.22 6.53
C PHE A 48 -7.44 11.76 5.15
N LEU A 49 -8.14 11.31 4.11
CA LEU A 49 -7.89 11.77 2.75
C LEU A 49 -8.32 13.23 2.49
N SER A 50 -9.23 13.78 3.29
CA SER A 50 -9.86 15.08 3.02
C SER A 50 -9.46 16.20 3.99
N GLN A 51 -9.07 15.92 5.22
CA GLN A 51 -9.13 16.90 6.33
C GLN A 51 -7.81 17.47 6.82
N ASP A 52 -6.63 16.99 6.43
CA ASP A 52 -5.41 17.58 6.95
C ASP A 52 -5.00 18.84 6.19
N SER A 53 -4.52 19.84 6.94
CA SER A 53 -4.31 21.20 6.46
C SER A 53 -2.96 21.50 5.81
N SER A 54 -1.97 20.60 5.96
CA SER A 54 -0.58 20.91 5.60
C SER A 54 -0.20 20.55 4.15
N SER A 55 -0.99 19.75 3.47
CA SER A 55 -0.73 19.25 2.13
C SER A 55 -1.91 19.51 1.20
N ASP A 56 -1.65 19.87 -0.04
CA ASP A 56 -2.70 20.04 -1.07
C ASP A 56 -3.30 18.71 -1.52
N ARG A 57 -2.57 17.61 -1.33
CA ARG A 57 -2.95 16.25 -1.75
C ARG A 57 -2.70 15.24 -0.64
N SER A 58 -3.55 14.23 -0.57
CA SER A 58 -3.37 13.07 0.30
C SER A 58 -3.24 11.80 -0.51
N MET A 59 -2.41 10.90 -0.03
CA MET A 59 -2.23 9.56 -0.60
C MET A 59 -2.58 8.51 0.44
N LEU A 60 -3.27 7.46 0.02
CA LEU A 60 -3.49 6.28 0.83
C LEU A 60 -3.01 5.05 0.07
N VAL A 61 -2.13 4.29 0.69
CA VAL A 61 -1.69 2.98 0.24
C VAL A 61 -2.39 1.95 1.11
N LEU A 62 -3.27 1.17 0.51
CA LEU A 62 -3.91 0.01 1.13
C LEU A 62 -3.07 -1.22 0.77
N ALA A 63 -2.08 -1.51 1.59
CA ALA A 63 -1.24 -2.66 1.41
C ALA A 63 -1.94 -3.93 1.92
N THR A 64 -1.29 -5.07 1.73
CA THR A 64 -1.76 -6.38 2.17
C THR A 64 -1.17 -6.72 3.56
N TYR A 65 -1.16 -8.01 3.96
CA TYR A 65 -0.51 -8.40 5.21
C TYR A 65 1.02 -8.29 5.12
N ALA A 66 1.68 -8.10 6.25
CA ALA A 66 3.09 -7.68 6.30
C ALA A 66 4.08 -8.67 5.63
N ALA A 67 3.77 -9.98 5.59
CA ALA A 67 4.60 -10.97 4.89
C ALA A 67 4.30 -11.07 3.39
N ASP A 68 3.32 -10.36 2.85
CA ASP A 68 2.97 -10.43 1.44
C ASP A 68 3.93 -9.60 0.58
N PHE A 69 4.22 -10.11 -0.60
CA PHE A 69 5.07 -9.43 -1.57
C PHE A 69 4.51 -8.09 -2.02
N ASN A 70 3.18 -7.93 -2.12
CA ASN A 70 2.56 -6.62 -2.41
C ASN A 70 2.86 -5.61 -1.31
N ALA A 71 2.70 -5.99 -0.03
CA ALA A 71 3.00 -5.09 1.08
C ALA A 71 4.47 -4.70 1.11
N ILE A 72 5.38 -5.68 0.99
CA ILE A 72 6.82 -5.45 0.95
C ILE A 72 7.18 -4.51 -0.22
N GLU A 73 6.63 -4.75 -1.40
CA GLU A 73 6.89 -3.92 -2.59
C GLU A 73 6.35 -2.50 -2.44
N TYR A 74 5.13 -2.31 -1.90
CA TYR A 74 4.60 -0.98 -1.60
C TYR A 74 5.50 -0.20 -0.64
N VAL A 75 5.97 -0.84 0.44
CA VAL A 75 6.85 -0.20 1.42
C VAL A 75 8.20 0.17 0.80
N GLN A 76 8.77 -0.71 -0.04
CA GLN A 76 10.02 -0.44 -0.76
C GLN A 76 9.88 0.71 -1.76
N ARG A 77 8.79 0.73 -2.54
CA ARG A 77 8.51 1.82 -3.48
C ARG A 77 8.26 3.12 -2.74
N LEU A 78 7.47 3.10 -1.68
CA LEU A 78 7.18 4.29 -0.88
C LEU A 78 8.47 4.89 -0.32
N LYS A 79 9.37 4.06 0.27
CA LYS A 79 10.68 4.53 0.72
C LYS A 79 11.46 5.25 -0.38
N TYR A 80 11.55 4.63 -1.56
CA TYR A 80 12.35 5.19 -2.66
C TYR A 80 11.75 6.48 -3.24
N TYR A 81 10.42 6.50 -3.42
CA TYR A 81 9.73 7.63 -4.06
C TYR A 81 9.29 8.73 -3.09
N LEU A 82 9.41 8.55 -1.78
CA LEU A 82 8.93 9.51 -0.78
C LEU A 82 9.44 10.94 -1.03
N PRO A 83 10.75 11.19 -1.24
CA PRO A 83 11.24 12.55 -1.48
C PRO A 83 10.64 13.19 -2.75
N LEU A 84 10.34 12.38 -3.77
CA LEU A 84 9.72 12.85 -5.00
C LEU A 84 8.23 13.16 -4.81
N LEU A 85 7.51 12.33 -4.06
CA LEU A 85 6.11 12.57 -3.70
C LEU A 85 5.97 13.87 -2.90
N GLU A 86 6.83 14.06 -1.89
CA GLU A 86 6.89 15.28 -1.08
C GLU A 86 7.17 16.52 -1.92
N SER A 87 8.12 16.43 -2.86
CA SER A 87 8.44 17.53 -3.77
C SER A 87 7.28 17.93 -4.69
N LYS A 88 6.33 17.00 -4.89
CA LYS A 88 5.09 17.20 -5.65
C LYS A 88 3.90 17.58 -4.77
N GLY A 89 4.12 17.88 -3.49
CA GLY A 89 3.09 18.32 -2.56
C GLY A 89 2.26 17.21 -1.93
N ILE A 90 2.72 15.96 -1.96
CA ILE A 90 2.12 14.84 -1.22
C ILE A 90 2.91 14.64 0.07
N ASN A 91 2.51 15.35 1.13
CA ASN A 91 3.13 15.28 2.46
C ASN A 91 2.21 14.64 3.50
N HIS A 92 1.13 14.02 3.07
CA HIS A 92 0.17 13.32 3.91
C HIS A 92 -0.17 11.97 3.30
N ILE A 93 0.54 10.94 3.77
CA ILE A 93 0.51 9.59 3.21
C ILE A 93 0.08 8.61 4.30
N GLY A 94 -1.02 7.91 4.11
CA GLY A 94 -1.43 6.78 4.94
C GLY A 94 -0.91 5.47 4.36
N LEU A 95 -0.15 4.71 5.14
CA LEU A 95 0.22 3.34 4.82
C LEU A 95 -0.58 2.41 5.72
N VAL A 96 -1.60 1.76 5.17
CA VAL A 96 -2.45 0.79 5.86
C VAL A 96 -1.96 -0.61 5.59
N LEU A 97 -1.61 -1.36 6.63
CA LEU A 97 -1.19 -2.75 6.56
C LEU A 97 -2.24 -3.66 7.21
N ASN A 98 -2.56 -4.78 6.58
CA ASN A 98 -3.50 -5.77 7.10
C ASN A 98 -2.80 -6.69 8.11
N CYS A 99 -2.32 -6.13 9.21
CA CYS A 99 -1.60 -6.85 10.26
C CYS A 99 -1.69 -6.11 11.60
N GLU A 100 -1.16 -6.72 12.65
CA GLU A 100 -0.98 -6.10 13.94
C GLU A 100 0.16 -5.06 13.92
N ASP A 101 0.17 -4.16 14.91
CA ASP A 101 1.12 -3.04 15.00
C ASP A 101 2.58 -3.48 14.96
N ASP A 102 2.92 -4.57 15.68
CA ASP A 102 4.30 -5.06 15.74
C ASP A 102 4.80 -5.60 14.39
N ALA A 103 3.93 -6.26 13.63
CA ALA A 103 4.24 -6.71 12.28
C ALA A 103 4.43 -5.53 11.32
N ALA A 104 3.60 -4.49 11.45
CA ALA A 104 3.72 -3.27 10.66
C ALA A 104 5.04 -2.54 10.94
N LYS A 105 5.41 -2.36 12.20
CA LYS A 105 6.70 -1.78 12.63
C LYS A 105 7.86 -2.60 12.09
N MET A 106 7.82 -3.91 12.30
CA MET A 106 8.88 -4.81 11.84
C MET A 106 9.10 -4.72 10.31
N LEU A 107 8.03 -4.71 9.51
CA LEU A 107 8.17 -4.58 8.06
C LEU A 107 8.80 -3.25 7.66
N THR A 108 8.33 -2.12 8.21
CA THR A 108 8.87 -0.80 7.89
C THR A 108 10.35 -0.67 8.30
N GLU A 109 10.74 -1.27 9.44
CA GLU A 109 12.13 -1.36 9.86
C GLU A 109 13.00 -2.21 8.93
N MET A 110 12.49 -3.35 8.48
CA MET A 110 13.22 -4.23 7.57
C MET A 110 13.50 -3.57 6.22
N VAL A 111 12.62 -2.68 5.77
CA VAL A 111 12.74 -1.95 4.50
C VAL A 111 13.44 -0.60 4.69
N ASP A 112 13.60 -0.14 5.93
CA ASP A 112 14.18 1.15 6.27
C ASP A 112 13.30 2.34 5.84
N LEU A 113 11.98 2.18 5.95
CA LEU A 113 11.02 3.27 5.77
C LEU A 113 10.79 4.00 7.09
N THR A 114 11.04 5.30 7.12
CA THR A 114 10.70 6.14 8.27
C THR A 114 9.21 6.48 8.24
N THR A 115 8.52 6.19 9.34
CA THR A 115 7.10 6.47 9.53
C THR A 115 6.90 7.37 10.75
N ASP A 116 5.70 7.91 10.93
CA ASP A 116 5.36 8.77 12.07
C ASP A 116 5.48 8.08 13.45
N GLU A 117 5.56 6.78 13.47
CA GLU A 117 5.83 6.00 14.69
C GLU A 117 7.27 6.24 15.20
N LYS A 118 8.24 6.41 14.28
CA LYS A 118 9.64 6.71 14.62
C LYS A 118 9.96 8.20 14.63
N ASP A 119 9.36 8.95 13.71
CA ASP A 119 9.56 10.39 13.55
C ASP A 119 8.21 11.06 13.30
N GLU A 120 7.72 11.80 14.27
CA GLU A 120 6.42 12.51 14.20
C GLU A 120 6.32 13.48 13.01
N SER A 121 7.45 13.97 12.51
CA SER A 121 7.49 14.84 11.32
C SER A 121 7.37 14.10 10.01
N SER A 122 7.42 12.76 10.01
CA SER A 122 7.31 11.95 8.79
C SER A 122 5.98 12.17 8.08
N SER A 123 6.05 12.30 6.77
CA SER A 123 4.88 12.37 5.88
C SER A 123 4.08 11.06 5.82
N VAL A 124 4.68 9.94 6.26
CA VAL A 124 4.05 8.61 6.23
C VAL A 124 3.47 8.27 7.59
N LYS A 125 2.13 8.17 7.64
CA LYS A 125 1.37 7.70 8.81
C LYS A 125 1.20 6.19 8.72
N LEU A 126 1.73 5.46 9.73
CA LEU A 126 1.61 4.01 9.79
C LEU A 126 0.29 3.61 10.45
N LEU A 127 -0.54 2.89 9.69
CA LEU A 127 -1.88 2.49 10.08
C LEU A 127 -2.04 0.97 9.94
N THR A 128 -2.87 0.38 10.80
CA THR A 128 -3.14 -1.07 10.78
C THR A 128 -4.63 -1.37 10.67
N ASP A 129 -4.93 -2.41 9.90
CA ASP A 129 -6.27 -2.97 9.68
C ASP A 129 -6.19 -4.51 9.64
N PRO A 130 -6.04 -5.19 10.78
CA PRO A 130 -5.76 -6.63 10.83
C PRO A 130 -6.76 -7.49 10.05
N LEU A 131 -8.00 -7.06 9.92
CA LEU A 131 -9.07 -7.79 9.24
C LEU A 131 -9.30 -7.37 7.79
N GLY A 132 -8.53 -6.40 7.28
CA GLY A 132 -8.59 -5.94 5.90
C GLY A 132 -9.92 -5.27 5.51
N ALA A 133 -10.60 -4.64 6.47
CA ALA A 133 -11.90 -4.01 6.24
C ALA A 133 -11.80 -2.82 5.26
N ALA A 134 -10.72 -2.05 5.36
CA ALA A 134 -10.47 -0.90 4.48
C ALA A 134 -10.32 -1.33 3.02
N GLY A 135 -9.51 -2.34 2.75
CA GLY A 135 -9.33 -2.88 1.39
C GLY A 135 -10.63 -3.45 0.82
N LYS A 136 -11.40 -4.21 1.60
CA LYS A 136 -12.72 -4.73 1.20
C LYS A 136 -13.66 -3.59 0.83
N LYS A 137 -13.70 -2.53 1.62
CA LYS A 137 -14.56 -1.38 1.38
C LYS A 137 -14.11 -0.56 0.16
N PHE A 138 -12.81 -0.43 -0.05
CA PHE A 138 -12.23 0.18 -1.24
C PHE A 138 -12.50 -0.63 -2.51
N GLY A 139 -12.79 -1.92 -2.36
CA GLY A 139 -13.14 -2.84 -3.45
C GLY A 139 -11.90 -3.43 -4.15
N VAL A 140 -10.84 -3.70 -3.40
CA VAL A 140 -9.70 -4.48 -3.90
C VAL A 140 -10.09 -5.92 -4.21
N GLY A 141 -9.29 -6.60 -5.03
CA GLY A 141 -9.49 -8.02 -5.34
C GLY A 141 -9.39 -8.88 -4.07
N ARG A 142 -10.27 -9.87 -3.96
CA ARG A 142 -10.32 -10.82 -2.84
C ARG A 142 -9.72 -12.19 -3.19
N GLY A 143 -9.04 -12.24 -4.33
CA GLY A 143 -8.39 -13.45 -4.81
C GLY A 143 -9.33 -14.47 -5.45
N TRP A 144 -8.88 -15.73 -5.46
CA TRP A 144 -9.59 -16.84 -6.07
C TRP A 144 -10.57 -17.47 -5.09
N LEU A 145 -11.81 -17.73 -5.53
CA LEU A 145 -12.87 -18.37 -4.75
C LEU A 145 -13.05 -17.76 -3.34
N PRO A 146 -13.19 -16.42 -3.19
CA PRO A 146 -13.15 -15.78 -1.88
C PRO A 146 -14.27 -16.26 -0.93
N GLU A 147 -15.43 -16.62 -1.45
CA GLU A 147 -16.58 -17.07 -0.66
C GLU A 147 -16.64 -18.62 -0.44
N ASN A 148 -15.68 -19.36 -0.99
CA ASN A 148 -15.68 -20.82 -0.86
C ASN A 148 -14.90 -21.23 0.41
N GLU A 149 -15.61 -21.69 1.44
CA GLU A 149 -15.05 -22.10 2.72
C GLU A 149 -14.41 -23.52 2.68
N ASP A 150 -14.76 -24.34 1.69
CA ASP A 150 -14.20 -25.70 1.54
C ASP A 150 -12.75 -25.68 1.05
N VAL A 151 -12.31 -24.57 0.44
CA VAL A 151 -10.95 -24.40 -0.07
C VAL A 151 -10.11 -23.64 0.93
N SER A 152 -9.02 -24.24 1.41
CA SER A 152 -8.15 -23.60 2.39
C SER A 152 -7.55 -22.27 1.87
N PRO A 153 -7.32 -21.26 2.74
CA PRO A 153 -6.73 -19.99 2.36
C PRO A 153 -5.39 -20.14 1.61
N PHE A 154 -4.55 -21.08 2.00
CA PHE A 154 -3.26 -21.35 1.36
C PHE A 154 -3.40 -21.94 -0.04
N LEU A 155 -4.39 -22.80 -0.28
CA LEU A 155 -4.67 -23.32 -1.62
C LEU A 155 -5.21 -22.20 -2.53
N LYS A 156 -6.02 -21.29 -2.01
CA LYS A 156 -6.47 -20.10 -2.73
C LYS A 156 -5.28 -19.22 -3.12
N LEU A 157 -4.38 -18.94 -2.16
CA LEU A 157 -3.15 -18.18 -2.43
C LEU A 157 -2.29 -18.87 -3.50
N PHE A 158 -2.11 -20.18 -3.42
CA PHE A 158 -1.39 -20.93 -4.45
C PHE A 158 -2.04 -20.78 -5.83
N GLY A 159 -3.37 -20.83 -5.92
CA GLY A 159 -4.10 -20.55 -7.16
C GLY A 159 -3.82 -19.14 -7.72
N MET A 160 -3.72 -18.12 -6.84
CA MET A 160 -3.41 -16.75 -7.23
C MET A 160 -2.00 -16.60 -7.79
N LEU A 161 -1.03 -17.39 -7.35
CA LEU A 161 0.32 -17.40 -7.94
C LEU A 161 0.29 -17.83 -9.41
N TRP A 162 -0.71 -18.60 -9.81
CA TRP A 162 -0.97 -19.00 -11.21
C TRP A 162 -1.95 -18.08 -11.94
N GLY A 163 -2.36 -16.97 -11.30
CA GLY A 163 -3.23 -15.96 -11.90
C GLY A 163 -4.73 -16.18 -11.67
N LEU A 164 -5.15 -17.20 -10.91
CA LEU A 164 -6.56 -17.41 -10.58
C LEU A 164 -7.05 -16.31 -9.63
N GLY A 165 -8.02 -15.50 -10.05
CA GLY A 165 -8.48 -14.35 -9.29
C GLY A 165 -7.44 -13.22 -9.10
N ALA A 166 -6.25 -13.33 -9.77
CA ALA A 166 -5.13 -12.42 -9.67
C ALA A 166 -4.34 -12.43 -11.00
N TRP A 167 -5.02 -12.13 -12.12
CA TRP A 167 -4.56 -12.38 -13.49
C TRP A 167 -3.21 -11.71 -13.85
N ALA A 168 -2.90 -10.60 -13.22
CA ALA A 168 -1.66 -9.87 -13.50
C ALA A 168 -0.43 -10.44 -12.75
N THR A 169 -0.58 -11.47 -11.89
CA THR A 169 0.52 -12.02 -11.09
C THR A 169 1.70 -12.46 -11.96
N LEU A 170 1.49 -13.32 -12.95
CA LEU A 170 2.59 -13.81 -13.78
C LEU A 170 3.26 -12.70 -14.60
N PRO A 171 2.53 -11.80 -15.31
CA PRO A 171 3.15 -10.66 -15.98
C PRO A 171 3.94 -9.76 -15.03
N ALA A 172 3.41 -9.48 -13.82
CA ALA A 172 4.06 -8.63 -12.84
C ALA A 172 5.32 -9.27 -12.26
N VAL A 173 5.27 -10.56 -11.93
CA VAL A 173 6.44 -11.31 -11.48
C VAL A 173 7.53 -11.31 -12.55
N ILE A 174 7.20 -11.63 -13.79
CA ILE A 174 8.18 -11.62 -14.89
C ILE A 174 8.76 -10.20 -15.05
N GLY A 175 7.93 -9.17 -15.17
CA GLY A 175 8.36 -7.78 -15.28
C GLY A 175 9.14 -7.29 -14.08
N GLY A 176 8.76 -7.72 -12.88
CA GLY A 176 9.40 -7.36 -11.62
C GLY A 176 10.79 -8.01 -11.43
N TYR A 177 10.95 -9.28 -11.73
CA TYR A 177 12.20 -10.01 -11.48
C TYR A 177 13.14 -10.03 -12.68
N ILE A 178 12.64 -10.33 -13.88
CA ILE A 178 13.46 -10.39 -15.10
C ILE A 178 13.71 -9.00 -15.67
N GLY A 179 12.77 -8.09 -15.49
CA GLY A 179 12.83 -6.71 -15.93
C GLY A 179 11.73 -6.34 -16.93
N ASN A 180 11.32 -5.08 -16.86
CA ASN A 180 10.35 -4.51 -17.77
C ASN A 180 11.10 -3.82 -18.92
N PRO A 181 10.90 -4.20 -20.19
CA PRO A 181 11.56 -3.56 -21.31
C PRO A 181 11.08 -2.11 -21.56
N PHE A 182 9.93 -1.71 -21.00
CA PHE A 182 9.29 -0.41 -21.23
C PHE A 182 9.66 0.64 -20.18
N THR A 183 9.90 0.22 -18.92
CA THR A 183 10.21 1.12 -17.82
C THR A 183 11.38 0.64 -17.00
N GLU A 184 12.24 1.58 -16.56
CA GLU A 184 13.22 1.31 -15.52
C GLU A 184 12.50 1.18 -14.17
N GLN A 185 13.02 0.33 -13.30
CA GLN A 185 12.51 0.15 -11.94
C GLN A 185 13.67 0.38 -10.95
N ARG A 186 14.08 1.65 -10.83
CA ARG A 186 15.27 2.06 -10.04
C ARG A 186 15.13 1.75 -8.56
N TRP A 187 13.92 1.79 -8.03
CA TRP A 187 13.62 1.46 -6.64
C TRP A 187 14.08 0.03 -6.25
N ILE A 188 14.24 -0.89 -7.22
CA ILE A 188 14.71 -2.25 -6.94
C ILE A 188 16.19 -2.26 -6.53
N GLU A 189 17.01 -1.40 -7.13
CA GLU A 189 18.42 -1.26 -6.74
C GLU A 189 18.53 -0.74 -5.31
N ASP A 190 17.69 0.24 -4.94
CA ASP A 190 17.60 0.75 -3.57
C ASP A 190 17.15 -0.35 -2.59
N ALA A 191 16.12 -1.10 -2.91
CA ALA A 191 15.64 -2.20 -2.08
C ALA A 191 16.70 -3.30 -1.87
N LEU A 192 17.53 -3.57 -2.89
CA LEU A 192 18.65 -4.50 -2.79
C LEU A 192 19.79 -3.92 -1.95
N ALA A 193 20.10 -2.64 -2.08
CA ALA A 193 21.09 -1.95 -1.26
C ALA A 193 20.73 -2.02 0.23
N VAL A 194 19.47 -1.73 0.58
CA VAL A 194 18.98 -1.89 1.97
C VAL A 194 19.14 -3.34 2.45
N GLY A 195 18.81 -4.32 1.63
CA GLY A 195 18.98 -5.72 1.99
C GLY A 195 20.44 -6.09 2.26
N GLN A 196 21.37 -5.55 1.46
CA GLN A 196 22.80 -5.76 1.66
C GLN A 196 23.30 -5.06 2.93
N MET A 197 22.92 -3.83 3.20
CA MET A 197 23.26 -3.13 4.43
C MET A 197 22.74 -3.84 5.68
N LYS A 198 21.59 -4.49 5.58
CA LYS A 198 21.02 -5.32 6.65
C LYS A 198 21.55 -6.76 6.67
N ASN A 199 22.66 -7.02 5.99
CA ASN A 199 23.35 -8.32 5.94
C ASN A 199 22.50 -9.50 5.47
N ARG A 200 21.52 -9.27 4.58
CA ARG A 200 20.72 -10.36 4.00
C ARG A 200 21.50 -11.18 2.97
N TRP A 201 22.53 -10.60 2.39
CA TRP A 201 23.51 -11.27 1.51
C TRP A 201 24.86 -10.57 1.54
N PRO A 202 25.94 -11.28 1.16
CA PRO A 202 27.27 -10.69 1.11
C PRO A 202 27.38 -9.63 0.01
N ASN A 203 28.35 -8.74 0.14
CA ASN A 203 28.71 -7.76 -0.88
C ASN A 203 29.15 -8.48 -2.17
N THR A 204 28.39 -8.37 -3.26
CA THR A 204 28.61 -9.13 -4.50
C THR A 204 28.65 -8.23 -5.72
N ALA A 205 27.47 -7.91 -6.24
CA ALA A 205 27.29 -7.24 -7.52
C ALA A 205 27.06 -5.73 -7.39
N LEU A 206 26.63 -5.27 -6.23
CA LEU A 206 26.47 -3.86 -5.89
C LEU A 206 27.58 -3.46 -4.94
N GLU A 207 28.32 -2.40 -5.28
CA GLU A 207 29.20 -1.72 -4.33
C GLU A 207 28.48 -0.53 -3.77
N LEU A 208 28.28 -0.52 -2.47
CA LEU A 208 27.57 0.55 -1.78
C LEU A 208 28.56 1.57 -1.20
N ASP A 209 28.09 2.79 -1.06
CA ASP A 209 28.72 3.75 -0.17
C ASP A 209 28.51 3.29 1.28
N GLU A 210 29.60 3.15 2.03
CA GLU A 210 29.54 2.62 3.40
C GLU A 210 28.81 3.56 4.38
N GLU A 211 28.81 4.87 4.10
CA GLU A 211 28.17 5.87 4.96
C GLU A 211 26.72 6.14 4.55
N LEU A 212 26.47 6.28 3.25
CA LEU A 212 25.17 6.68 2.71
C LEU A 212 24.30 5.52 2.28
N GLY A 213 24.88 4.31 2.12
CA GLY A 213 24.16 3.11 1.67
C GLY A 213 23.63 3.19 0.24
N ILE A 214 24.09 4.17 -0.55
CA ILE A 214 23.71 4.32 -1.95
C ILE A 214 24.57 3.45 -2.85
N VAL A 215 24.02 3.02 -3.99
CA VAL A 215 24.74 2.22 -4.97
C VAL A 215 25.77 3.08 -5.69
N LYS A 216 27.07 2.85 -5.42
CA LYS A 216 28.19 3.46 -6.14
C LYS A 216 28.48 2.77 -7.46
N VAL A 217 28.54 1.45 -7.43
CA VAL A 217 28.84 0.62 -8.60
C VAL A 217 27.81 -0.50 -8.73
N ASN A 218 27.21 -0.59 -9.90
CA ASN A 218 26.35 -1.70 -10.27
C ASN A 218 27.02 -2.48 -11.41
N LYS A 219 27.71 -3.54 -11.07
CA LYS A 219 28.46 -4.37 -12.02
C LYS A 219 27.57 -5.00 -13.09
N PHE A 220 26.26 -5.09 -12.85
CA PHE A 220 25.33 -5.61 -13.84
C PHE A 220 25.02 -4.62 -14.97
N LYS A 221 25.19 -3.30 -14.76
CA LYS A 221 25.00 -2.29 -15.83
C LYS A 221 26.07 -2.37 -16.93
N GLU A 222 27.22 -2.95 -16.60
CA GLU A 222 28.34 -3.08 -17.53
C GLU A 222 28.26 -4.33 -18.42
N LEU A 223 27.31 -5.23 -18.16
CA LEU A 223 27.15 -6.45 -18.95
C LEU A 223 26.60 -6.15 -20.35
N PRO A 224 27.25 -6.67 -21.40
CA PRO A 224 26.75 -6.51 -22.76
C PRO A 224 25.36 -7.16 -22.90
N TYR A 225 24.50 -6.55 -23.69
CA TYR A 225 23.11 -6.95 -24.00
C TYR A 225 22.06 -6.71 -22.90
N VAL A 226 22.44 -6.37 -21.67
CA VAL A 226 21.49 -6.18 -20.56
C VAL A 226 21.02 -4.73 -20.43
N GLY A 227 21.91 -3.76 -20.65
CA GLY A 227 21.63 -2.34 -20.48
C GLY A 227 20.59 -1.79 -21.49
N GLY A 228 20.61 -2.27 -22.74
CA GLY A 228 19.70 -1.80 -23.79
C GLY A 228 18.25 -2.29 -23.67
N TRP A 229 18.00 -3.31 -22.86
CA TRP A 229 16.68 -3.94 -22.75
C TRP A 229 15.98 -3.65 -21.42
N LYS A 230 16.58 -2.83 -20.56
CA LYS A 230 16.09 -2.63 -19.19
C LYS A 230 15.84 -3.95 -18.42
N ARG A 231 16.47 -5.03 -18.90
CA ARG A 231 16.43 -6.37 -18.29
C ARG A 231 17.43 -6.45 -17.16
N ARG A 232 17.05 -7.15 -16.12
CA ARG A 232 17.99 -7.50 -15.05
C ARG A 232 18.71 -8.77 -15.40
N PRO A 233 20.03 -8.84 -15.13
CA PRO A 233 20.74 -10.12 -15.11
C PRO A 233 20.05 -11.11 -14.18
N LEU A 234 20.20 -12.39 -14.49
CA LEU A 234 19.58 -13.45 -13.68
C LEU A 234 20.00 -13.38 -12.21
N GLU A 235 21.25 -12.99 -11.96
CA GLU A 235 21.81 -12.80 -10.62
C GLU A 235 21.07 -11.73 -9.85
N LEU A 236 20.78 -10.59 -10.46
CA LEU A 236 20.02 -9.50 -9.82
C LEU A 236 18.57 -9.89 -9.57
N ALA A 237 17.96 -10.62 -10.51
CA ALA A 237 16.62 -11.18 -10.35
C ALA A 237 16.57 -12.17 -9.16
N THR A 238 17.61 -13.01 -9.05
CA THR A 238 17.74 -13.97 -7.93
C THR A 238 17.90 -13.26 -6.60
N LEU A 239 18.76 -12.23 -6.53
CA LEU A 239 18.94 -11.43 -5.31
C LEU A 239 17.64 -10.73 -4.90
N ARG A 240 16.86 -10.23 -5.86
CA ARG A 240 15.56 -9.64 -5.56
C ARG A 240 14.61 -10.67 -4.95
N LEU A 241 14.48 -11.84 -5.57
CA LEU A 241 13.65 -12.91 -5.01
C LEU A 241 14.12 -13.31 -3.61
N GLN A 242 15.42 -13.48 -3.44
CA GLN A 242 16.02 -13.79 -2.13
C GLN A 242 15.67 -12.71 -1.09
N ASN A 243 15.76 -11.41 -1.45
CA ASN A 243 15.37 -10.33 -0.56
C ASN A 243 13.91 -10.42 -0.11
N MET A 244 13.00 -10.67 -1.07
CA MET A 244 11.58 -10.80 -0.77
C MET A 244 11.29 -12.02 0.13
N LEU A 245 11.92 -13.17 -0.16
CA LEU A 245 11.79 -14.38 0.66
C LEU A 245 12.41 -14.22 2.05
N ASP A 246 13.52 -13.49 2.16
CA ASP A 246 14.17 -13.22 3.45
C ASP A 246 13.25 -12.37 4.35
N ILE A 247 12.61 -11.36 3.82
CA ILE A 247 11.65 -10.55 4.57
C ILE A 247 10.42 -11.39 4.92
N SER A 248 9.80 -12.03 3.95
CA SER A 248 8.53 -12.75 4.07
C SER A 248 8.68 -14.06 4.87
N ILE A 249 9.43 -15.01 4.34
CA ILE A 249 9.42 -16.41 4.82
C ILE A 249 10.23 -16.58 6.09
N LYS A 250 11.41 -15.97 6.20
CA LYS A 250 12.21 -16.08 7.43
C LYS A 250 11.52 -15.45 8.64
N ASN A 251 10.67 -14.47 8.42
CA ASN A 251 9.96 -13.76 9.47
C ASN A 251 8.46 -14.09 9.49
N TRP A 252 8.07 -15.20 8.85
CA TRP A 252 6.67 -15.58 8.70
C TRP A 252 5.89 -15.58 10.02
N GLN A 253 6.48 -16.11 11.09
CA GLN A 253 5.81 -16.17 12.42
C GLN A 253 5.41 -14.78 12.95
N SER A 254 6.18 -13.74 12.61
CA SER A 254 5.94 -12.36 13.09
C SER A 254 5.13 -11.51 12.13
N LEU A 255 5.18 -11.83 10.82
CA LEU A 255 4.58 -11.01 9.77
C LEU A 255 3.33 -11.62 9.13
N ALA A 256 3.06 -12.92 9.36
CA ALA A 256 1.90 -13.60 8.79
C ALA A 256 0.60 -13.16 9.47
N PRO A 257 -0.55 -13.27 8.76
CA PRO A 257 -1.85 -13.05 9.37
C PRO A 257 -2.15 -14.11 10.44
N ASN A 258 -2.78 -13.71 11.54
CA ASN A 258 -3.27 -14.61 12.57
C ASN A 258 -4.52 -15.39 12.08
N GLU A 259 -5.05 -16.30 12.90
CA GLU A 259 -6.21 -17.14 12.53
C GLU A 259 -7.44 -16.28 12.20
N GLU A 260 -7.73 -15.24 12.96
CA GLU A 260 -8.88 -14.35 12.71
C GLU A 260 -8.74 -13.61 11.36
N ALA A 261 -7.54 -13.14 11.04
CA ALA A 261 -7.25 -12.51 9.76
C ALA A 261 -7.33 -13.51 8.58
N LEU A 262 -6.92 -14.77 8.79
CA LEU A 262 -7.07 -15.85 7.79
C LEU A 262 -8.55 -16.11 7.52
N ASP A 263 -9.38 -16.23 8.53
CA ASP A 263 -10.83 -16.41 8.42
C ASP A 263 -11.50 -15.20 7.76
N ALA A 264 -10.99 -14.00 8.05
CA ALA A 264 -11.43 -12.78 7.38
C ALA A 264 -11.01 -12.71 5.89
N GLY A 265 -10.18 -13.64 5.38
CA GLY A 265 -9.72 -13.71 4.00
C GLY A 265 -8.59 -12.73 3.65
N VAL A 266 -7.85 -12.26 4.66
CA VAL A 266 -6.73 -11.32 4.48
C VAL A 266 -5.60 -11.93 3.64
N LEU A 267 -5.36 -13.24 3.74
CA LEU A 267 -4.28 -13.93 3.03
C LEU A 267 -4.38 -13.79 1.49
N THR A 268 -5.59 -13.65 0.96
CA THR A 268 -5.84 -13.57 -0.49
C THR A 268 -6.32 -12.20 -0.94
N GLN A 269 -6.45 -11.26 -0.02
CA GLN A 269 -6.83 -9.89 -0.34
C GLN A 269 -5.69 -9.17 -1.03
N LEU A 270 -5.97 -8.51 -2.15
CA LEU A 270 -5.02 -7.68 -2.86
C LEU A 270 -5.01 -6.25 -2.28
N GLY A 271 -4.04 -5.45 -2.71
CA GLY A 271 -3.87 -4.07 -2.26
C GLY A 271 -4.44 -3.04 -3.24
N GLY A 272 -4.08 -1.78 -2.98
CA GLY A 272 -4.43 -0.66 -3.85
C GLY A 272 -3.86 0.66 -3.36
N CYS A 273 -4.08 1.70 -4.16
CA CYS A 273 -3.61 3.05 -3.85
C CYS A 273 -4.59 4.09 -4.37
N VAL A 274 -4.78 5.18 -3.63
CA VAL A 274 -5.58 6.33 -4.05
C VAL A 274 -4.90 7.63 -3.68
N ILE A 275 -5.01 8.63 -4.56
CA ILE A 275 -4.55 10.00 -4.33
C ILE A 275 -5.72 10.94 -4.59
N VAL A 276 -5.97 11.84 -3.64
CA VAL A 276 -7.07 12.79 -3.67
C VAL A 276 -6.51 14.21 -3.57
N ASP A 277 -7.03 15.11 -4.40
CA ASP A 277 -6.85 16.55 -4.23
C ASP A 277 -7.78 17.05 -3.13
N LYS A 278 -7.22 17.63 -2.09
CA LYS A 278 -8.03 18.08 -0.92
C LYS A 278 -8.88 19.31 -1.20
N LYS A 279 -8.48 20.14 -2.16
CA LYS A 279 -9.19 21.38 -2.47
C LYS A 279 -10.43 21.12 -3.28
N SER A 280 -10.33 20.27 -4.30
CA SER A 280 -11.44 19.91 -5.17
C SER A 280 -12.24 18.70 -4.67
N GLY A 281 -11.64 17.83 -3.88
CA GLY A 281 -12.16 16.51 -3.51
C GLY A 281 -12.03 15.47 -4.63
N ASP A 282 -11.34 15.81 -5.72
CA ASP A 282 -11.22 14.94 -6.89
C ASP A 282 -10.19 13.83 -6.65
N THR A 283 -10.48 12.64 -7.17
CA THR A 283 -9.53 11.54 -7.23
C THR A 283 -8.57 11.75 -8.39
N ILE A 284 -7.29 12.02 -8.09
CA ILE A 284 -6.21 12.19 -9.08
C ILE A 284 -5.76 10.84 -9.63
N PHE A 285 -5.65 9.86 -8.73
CA PHE A 285 -5.18 8.53 -9.07
C PHE A 285 -5.89 7.48 -8.21
N GLU A 286 -6.31 6.38 -8.83
CA GLU A 286 -6.85 5.21 -8.14
C GLU A 286 -6.32 3.95 -8.81
N TRP A 287 -5.87 3.01 -8.00
CA TRP A 287 -5.36 1.72 -8.43
C TRP A 287 -5.83 0.62 -7.49
N LYS A 288 -6.24 -0.50 -8.06
CA LYS A 288 -6.53 -1.74 -7.34
C LYS A 288 -5.65 -2.81 -7.94
N ASP A 289 -4.85 -3.47 -7.11
CA ASP A 289 -3.88 -4.45 -7.58
C ASP A 289 -4.59 -5.58 -8.34
N PRO A 290 -4.25 -5.82 -9.61
CA PRO A 290 -4.86 -6.90 -10.38
C PRO A 290 -4.17 -8.26 -10.16
N GLY A 291 -3.18 -8.33 -9.25
CA GLY A 291 -2.44 -9.54 -8.93
C GLY A 291 -1.33 -9.32 -7.91
N ILE A 292 -0.67 -10.41 -7.55
CA ILE A 292 0.50 -10.39 -6.67
C ILE A 292 1.67 -9.74 -7.43
N CYS A 293 2.43 -8.88 -6.78
CA CYS A 293 3.49 -8.04 -7.37
C CYS A 293 3.00 -7.05 -8.45
N ALA A 294 1.68 -6.87 -8.61
CA ALA A 294 1.08 -5.94 -9.55
C ALA A 294 0.63 -4.64 -8.86
N VAL A 295 1.48 -4.10 -8.00
CA VAL A 295 1.20 -2.89 -7.21
C VAL A 295 1.22 -1.62 -8.07
N ALA A 296 0.69 -0.50 -7.54
CA ALA A 296 0.65 0.78 -8.23
C ALA A 296 2.03 1.20 -8.77
N ASN A 297 2.06 1.75 -9.97
CA ASN A 297 3.28 2.28 -10.58
C ASN A 297 3.52 3.72 -10.09
N PHE A 298 4.56 3.91 -9.29
CA PHE A 298 4.87 5.22 -8.70
C PHE A 298 5.45 6.20 -9.72
N GLU A 299 6.09 5.74 -10.77
CA GLU A 299 6.50 6.58 -11.90
C GLU A 299 5.27 7.18 -12.60
N GLU A 300 4.24 6.36 -12.86
CA GLU A 300 2.99 6.83 -13.43
C GLU A 300 2.24 7.80 -12.49
N ILE A 301 2.30 7.56 -11.19
CA ILE A 301 1.76 8.49 -10.19
C ILE A 301 2.45 9.85 -10.32
N LEU A 302 3.79 9.87 -10.34
CA LEU A 302 4.56 11.10 -10.45
C LEU A 302 4.35 11.89 -11.75
N GLU A 303 3.93 11.21 -12.82
CA GLU A 303 3.55 11.85 -14.09
C GLU A 303 2.16 12.51 -14.04
N LYS A 304 1.25 11.95 -13.22
CA LYS A 304 -0.15 12.43 -13.11
C LYS A 304 -0.35 13.56 -12.10
N ILE A 305 0.58 13.71 -11.18
CA ILE A 305 0.56 14.76 -10.14
C ILE A 305 1.56 15.87 -10.51
#